data_6878f315a8b89d08308bbbec4c09bce3
#
_entry.id   6878f315a8b89d08308bbbec4c09bce3
#
_cell.length_a   1.000
_cell.length_b   1.000
_cell.length_c   1.000
_cell.angle_alpha   90.00
_cell.angle_beta   90.00
_cell.angle_gamma   90.00
#
_symmetry.space_group_name_H-M   'P 1'
#
loop_
_entity.id
_entity.type
_entity.pdbx_description
1 polymer ?
#
loop_
_entity_poly.entity_id
_entity_poly.type
_entity_poly.pdbx_seq_one_letter_code
_entity_poly.pdbx_strand_id
1 'polypeptide(L)'
;MPVADLLSSRIAPTLTLALLSFVLIVAFSIPLGLLAARYAGGVIDRVLTVLNQICMSIPNFVVGIGLVFLFGLMLKVFQPGAYVAPTEDLGRYLCYMFFPALAVALPKSAMTVKMLRSSVLSEMNADYIRTAYSKGNSKSSALWRHVLRNAMIPVVTFLATTIAELVAGSIVVEQVFTVPGLGQMLVSSIGNRDYPVVQAIIVLVAALVVLCNFLADVLYRVMDPRLKGR
;
A
#
# COMPACT_ATOMS: atom_id res chain seq x y z
N MET A 1 -29.94 -17.61 -2.33
CA MET A 1 -29.27 -17.06 -1.13
C MET A 1 -29.43 -15.56 -1.14
N PRO A 2 -29.65 -14.90 0.00
CA PRO A 2 -29.63 -13.45 0.08
C PRO A 2 -28.25 -12.90 -0.36
N VAL A 3 -28.24 -11.80 -1.11
CA VAL A 3 -26.98 -11.17 -1.59
C VAL A 3 -26.07 -10.78 -0.42
N ALA A 4 -26.65 -10.39 0.71
CA ALA A 4 -25.91 -10.04 1.92
C ALA A 4 -25.04 -11.20 2.46
N ASP A 5 -25.54 -12.43 2.44
CA ASP A 5 -24.81 -13.61 2.92
C ASP A 5 -23.62 -13.94 1.99
N LEU A 6 -23.81 -13.73 0.68
CA LEU A 6 -22.74 -13.91 -0.32
C LEU A 6 -21.62 -12.89 -0.13
N LEU A 7 -21.97 -11.63 0.18
CA LEU A 7 -21.00 -10.56 0.36
C LEU A 7 -20.23 -10.69 1.68
N SER A 8 -20.89 -11.09 2.77
CA SER A 8 -20.30 -11.15 4.10
C SER A 8 -19.01 -11.99 4.16
N SER A 9 -18.99 -13.12 3.46
CA SER A 9 -17.82 -14.02 3.39
C SER A 9 -16.68 -13.47 2.54
N ARG A 10 -16.94 -12.49 1.66
CA ARG A 10 -15.98 -11.92 0.71
C ARG A 10 -15.29 -10.64 1.18
N ILE A 11 -15.87 -9.97 2.17
CA ILE A 11 -15.32 -8.73 2.74
C ILE A 11 -13.99 -8.99 3.44
N ALA A 12 -13.91 -10.02 4.27
CA ALA A 12 -12.73 -10.30 5.07
C ALA A 12 -11.46 -10.54 4.23
N PRO A 13 -11.45 -11.35 3.16
CA PRO A 13 -10.27 -11.50 2.29
C PRO A 13 -9.82 -10.19 1.63
N THR A 14 -10.75 -9.39 1.10
CA THR A 14 -10.42 -8.09 0.48
C THR A 14 -9.80 -7.12 1.49
N LEU A 15 -10.40 -7.00 2.68
CA LEU A 15 -9.86 -6.13 3.73
C LEU A 15 -8.51 -6.62 4.26
N THR A 16 -8.32 -7.93 4.41
CA THR A 16 -7.02 -8.49 4.80
C THR A 16 -5.96 -8.21 3.75
N LEU A 17 -6.31 -8.36 2.47
CA LEU A 17 -5.40 -8.04 1.36
C LEU A 17 -4.99 -6.58 1.40
N ALA A 18 -5.94 -5.66 1.55
CA ALA A 18 -5.67 -4.23 1.64
C ALA A 18 -4.80 -3.89 2.86
N LEU A 19 -5.13 -4.42 4.04
CA LEU A 19 -4.38 -4.18 5.27
C LEU A 19 -2.95 -4.72 5.19
N LEU A 20 -2.78 -5.96 4.73
CA LEU A 20 -1.46 -6.57 4.60
C LEU A 20 -0.61 -5.84 3.55
N SER A 21 -1.22 -5.43 2.43
CA SER A 21 -0.54 -4.57 1.44
C SER A 21 -0.09 -3.26 2.05
N PHE A 22 -0.94 -2.61 2.84
CA PHE A 22 -0.60 -1.36 3.53
C PHE A 22 0.58 -1.54 4.50
N VAL A 23 0.58 -2.61 5.30
CA VAL A 23 1.70 -2.94 6.20
C VAL A 23 2.99 -3.13 5.41
N LEU A 24 2.96 -3.86 4.30
CA LEU A 24 4.12 -4.06 3.44
C LEU A 24 4.60 -2.74 2.79
N ILE A 25 3.67 -1.87 2.36
CA ILE A 25 4.02 -0.54 1.83
C ILE A 25 4.82 0.25 2.87
N VAL A 26 4.32 0.33 4.09
CA VAL A 26 4.98 1.07 5.19
C VAL A 26 6.33 0.44 5.52
N ALA A 27 6.37 -0.90 5.64
CA ALA A 27 7.58 -1.65 5.99
C ALA A 27 8.71 -1.50 4.96
N PHE A 28 8.39 -1.41 3.67
CA PHE A 28 9.39 -1.24 2.63
C PHE A 28 9.70 0.24 2.36
N SER A 29 8.68 1.09 2.30
CA SER A 29 8.88 2.46 1.84
C SER A 29 9.63 3.34 2.84
N ILE A 30 9.37 3.19 4.13
CA ILE A 30 10.01 4.04 5.13
C ILE A 30 11.52 3.78 5.20
N PRO A 31 12.01 2.54 5.37
CA PRO A 31 13.45 2.30 5.40
C PRO A 31 14.15 2.66 4.09
N LEU A 32 13.56 2.26 2.94
CA LEU A 32 14.17 2.50 1.64
C LEU A 32 14.16 3.99 1.26
N GLY A 33 13.10 4.72 1.60
CA GLY A 33 13.01 6.17 1.36
C GLY A 33 14.02 6.97 2.19
N LEU A 34 14.19 6.61 3.47
CA LEU A 34 15.20 7.21 4.34
C LEU A 34 16.63 6.85 3.88
N LEU A 35 16.85 5.61 3.44
CA LEU A 35 18.12 5.17 2.89
C LEU A 35 18.48 5.96 1.63
N ALA A 36 17.54 6.11 0.69
CA ALA A 36 17.71 6.90 -0.51
C ALA A 36 18.01 8.39 -0.21
N ALA A 37 17.30 8.96 0.75
CA ALA A 37 17.53 10.35 1.17
C ALA A 37 18.88 10.53 1.87
N ARG A 38 19.28 9.58 2.73
CA ARG A 38 20.58 9.64 3.44
C ARG A 38 21.77 9.61 2.50
N TYR A 39 21.68 8.79 1.44
CA TYR A 39 22.75 8.64 0.43
C TYR A 39 22.45 9.37 -0.87
N ALA A 40 21.71 10.49 -0.79
CA ALA A 40 21.29 11.27 -1.94
C ALA A 40 22.47 11.66 -2.85
N GLY A 41 22.30 11.41 -4.17
CA GLY A 41 23.32 11.62 -5.19
C GLY A 41 24.37 10.51 -5.31
N GLY A 42 24.41 9.55 -4.35
CA GLY A 42 25.31 8.40 -4.38
C GLY A 42 24.80 7.22 -5.21
N VAL A 43 25.57 6.14 -5.22
CA VAL A 43 25.24 4.92 -5.98
C VAL A 43 23.95 4.27 -5.44
N ILE A 44 23.79 4.18 -4.12
CA ILE A 44 22.60 3.61 -3.47
C ILE A 44 21.34 4.34 -3.90
N ASP A 45 21.38 5.66 -3.89
CA ASP A 45 20.25 6.49 -4.31
C ASP A 45 19.90 6.28 -5.78
N ARG A 46 20.90 6.19 -6.67
CA ARG A 46 20.67 5.93 -8.10
C ARG A 46 20.04 4.56 -8.32
N VAL A 47 20.56 3.52 -7.68
CA VAL A 47 20.03 2.15 -7.78
C VAL A 47 18.58 2.11 -7.29
N LEU A 48 18.30 2.66 -6.11
CA LEU A 48 16.92 2.70 -5.58
C LEU A 48 15.99 3.52 -6.48
N THR A 49 16.46 4.63 -7.06
CA THR A 49 15.67 5.44 -7.99
C THR A 49 15.31 4.65 -9.24
N VAL A 50 16.26 3.91 -9.83
CA VAL A 50 16.00 3.07 -11.02
C VAL A 50 15.05 1.93 -10.68
N LEU A 51 15.26 1.23 -9.57
CA LEU A 51 14.36 0.15 -9.12
C LEU A 51 12.95 0.65 -8.87
N ASN A 52 12.81 1.79 -8.18
CA ASN A 52 11.51 2.42 -7.96
C ASN A 52 10.82 2.78 -9.28
N GLN A 53 11.56 3.33 -10.25
CA GLN A 53 10.99 3.68 -11.55
C GLN A 53 10.48 2.46 -12.30
N ILE A 54 11.21 1.34 -12.25
CA ILE A 54 10.77 0.06 -12.81
C ILE A 54 9.50 -0.43 -12.11
N CYS A 55 9.51 -0.48 -10.77
CA CYS A 55 8.35 -0.93 -10.00
C CYS A 55 7.09 -0.07 -10.25
N MET A 56 7.24 1.25 -10.38
CA MET A 56 6.13 2.16 -10.67
C MET A 56 5.57 2.02 -12.09
N SER A 57 6.37 1.56 -13.04
CA SER A 57 5.98 1.42 -14.44
C SER A 57 5.19 0.14 -14.72
N ILE A 58 5.25 -0.83 -13.82
CA ILE A 58 4.60 -2.13 -13.98
C ILE A 58 3.26 -2.14 -13.22
N PRO A 59 2.13 -2.44 -13.90
CA PRO A 59 0.85 -2.61 -13.23
C PRO A 59 0.91 -3.72 -12.17
N ASN A 60 0.20 -3.55 -11.05
CA ASN A 60 0.20 -4.50 -9.93
C ASN A 60 -0.20 -5.93 -10.31
N PHE A 61 -1.14 -6.11 -11.25
CA PHE A 61 -1.53 -7.44 -11.72
C PHE A 61 -0.43 -8.13 -12.54
N VAL A 62 0.39 -7.38 -13.29
CA VAL A 62 1.55 -7.92 -14.02
C VAL A 62 2.61 -8.38 -13.04
N VAL A 63 2.86 -7.59 -11.97
CA VAL A 63 3.71 -8.02 -10.85
C VAL A 63 3.17 -9.31 -10.24
N GLY A 64 1.84 -9.37 -10.03
CA GLY A 64 1.16 -10.57 -9.52
C GLY A 64 1.38 -11.81 -10.39
N ILE A 65 1.20 -11.69 -11.71
CA ILE A 65 1.46 -12.79 -12.65
C ILE A 65 2.93 -13.23 -12.56
N GLY A 66 3.87 -12.28 -12.50
CA GLY A 66 5.29 -12.58 -12.34
C GLY A 66 5.61 -13.32 -11.04
N LEU A 67 4.98 -12.94 -9.92
CA LEU A 67 5.13 -13.63 -8.63
C LEU A 67 4.54 -15.04 -8.67
N VAL A 68 3.36 -15.23 -9.28
CA VAL A 68 2.74 -16.56 -9.48
C VAL A 68 3.67 -17.44 -10.33
N PHE A 69 4.20 -16.91 -11.42
CA PHE A 69 5.11 -17.65 -12.28
C PHE A 69 6.40 -18.05 -11.54
N LEU A 70 7.06 -17.09 -10.90
CA LEU A 70 8.34 -17.33 -10.23
C LEU A 70 8.18 -18.20 -8.97
N PHE A 71 7.33 -17.80 -8.04
CA PHE A 71 7.21 -18.46 -6.74
C PHE A 71 6.21 -19.61 -6.72
N GLY A 72 5.17 -19.55 -7.56
CA GLY A 72 4.16 -20.61 -7.64
C GLY A 72 4.59 -21.74 -8.56
N LEU A 73 5.01 -21.44 -9.80
CA LEU A 73 5.27 -22.47 -10.81
C LEU A 73 6.73 -22.92 -10.82
N MET A 74 7.70 -21.99 -10.80
CA MET A 74 9.12 -22.35 -10.85
C MET A 74 9.65 -22.82 -9.51
N LEU A 75 9.54 -22.02 -8.47
CA LEU A 75 10.10 -22.31 -7.15
C LEU A 75 9.17 -23.17 -6.28
N LYS A 76 7.89 -23.27 -6.61
CA LYS A 76 6.87 -24.05 -5.89
C LYS A 76 6.82 -23.73 -4.38
N VAL A 77 7.04 -22.46 -4.02
CA VAL A 77 7.02 -21.98 -2.62
C VAL A 77 5.58 -21.81 -2.13
N PHE A 78 4.64 -21.47 -3.02
CA PHE A 78 3.22 -21.45 -2.72
C PHE A 78 2.41 -22.03 -3.88
N GLN A 79 1.20 -22.46 -3.59
CA GLN A 79 0.30 -23.02 -4.60
C GLN A 79 -0.81 -22.01 -4.92
N PRO A 80 -0.86 -21.44 -6.14
CA PRO A 80 -1.98 -20.59 -6.56
C PRO A 80 -3.30 -21.33 -6.44
N GLY A 81 -4.32 -20.68 -5.88
CA GLY A 81 -5.65 -21.29 -5.68
C GLY A 81 -5.79 -22.16 -4.42
N ALA A 82 -4.73 -22.43 -3.66
CA ALA A 82 -4.80 -23.13 -2.37
C ALA A 82 -5.16 -22.19 -1.21
N TYR A 83 -6.20 -21.38 -1.41
CA TYR A 83 -6.73 -20.50 -0.36
C TYR A 83 -7.29 -21.34 0.79
N VAL A 84 -6.91 -20.97 2.01
CA VAL A 84 -7.43 -21.55 3.26
C VAL A 84 -8.15 -20.45 4.02
N ALA A 85 -9.33 -20.73 4.58
CA ALA A 85 -10.06 -19.71 5.34
C ALA A 85 -9.31 -19.35 6.66
N PRO A 86 -9.38 -18.11 7.13
CA PRO A 86 -8.70 -17.71 8.39
C PRO A 86 -9.23 -18.46 9.61
N THR A 87 -10.44 -19.01 9.53
CA THR A 87 -11.06 -19.84 10.57
C THR A 87 -10.50 -21.26 10.63
N GLU A 88 -9.90 -21.75 9.56
CA GLU A 88 -9.30 -23.09 9.51
C GLU A 88 -7.83 -23.07 9.92
N ASP A 89 -7.04 -22.18 9.32
CA ASP A 89 -5.62 -22.01 9.64
C ASP A 89 -5.18 -20.57 9.32
N LEU A 90 -5.05 -19.74 10.36
CA LEU A 90 -4.64 -18.35 10.23
C LEU A 90 -3.22 -18.21 9.66
N GLY A 91 -2.30 -19.13 10.01
CA GLY A 91 -0.92 -19.10 9.53
C GLY A 91 -0.83 -19.33 8.03
N ARG A 92 -1.48 -20.38 7.54
CA ARG A 92 -1.58 -20.67 6.10
C ARG A 92 -2.30 -19.57 5.34
N TYR A 93 -3.38 -19.04 5.91
CA TYR A 93 -4.10 -17.89 5.34
C TYR A 93 -3.18 -16.70 5.12
N LEU A 94 -2.44 -16.26 6.14
CA LEU A 94 -1.52 -15.12 6.05
C LEU A 94 -0.35 -15.39 5.10
N CYS A 95 0.20 -16.60 5.11
CA CYS A 95 1.24 -17.00 4.15
C CYS A 95 0.73 -16.96 2.71
N TYR A 96 -0.51 -17.39 2.47
CA TYR A 96 -1.12 -17.32 1.14
C TYR A 96 -1.34 -15.87 0.70
N MET A 97 -1.87 -15.03 1.60
CA MET A 97 -2.19 -13.62 1.33
C MET A 97 -0.93 -12.75 1.15
N PHE A 98 0.26 -13.23 1.56
CA PHE A 98 1.51 -12.48 1.44
C PHE A 98 1.87 -12.13 -0.01
N PHE A 99 1.77 -13.09 -0.95
CA PHE A 99 2.14 -12.85 -2.36
C PHE A 99 1.15 -11.91 -3.09
N PRO A 100 -0.17 -12.05 -2.96
CA PRO A 100 -1.13 -11.05 -3.45
C PRO A 100 -0.86 -9.67 -2.86
N ALA A 101 -0.63 -9.59 -1.54
CA ALA A 101 -0.34 -8.32 -0.88
C ALA A 101 0.98 -7.70 -1.37
N LEU A 102 2.01 -8.50 -1.62
CA LEU A 102 3.28 -8.05 -2.18
C LEU A 102 3.10 -7.49 -3.59
N ALA A 103 2.28 -8.14 -4.43
CA ALA A 103 1.98 -7.66 -5.78
C ALA A 103 1.36 -6.26 -5.78
N VAL A 104 0.42 -6.01 -4.85
CA VAL A 104 -0.22 -4.70 -4.68
C VAL A 104 0.76 -3.70 -4.05
N ALA A 105 1.57 -4.14 -3.08
CA ALA A 105 2.44 -3.28 -2.30
C ALA A 105 3.65 -2.75 -3.08
N LEU A 106 4.26 -3.53 -3.98
CA LEU A 106 5.52 -3.15 -4.65
C LEU A 106 5.42 -1.82 -5.41
N PRO A 107 4.46 -1.59 -6.33
CA PRO A 107 4.35 -0.31 -7.05
C PRO A 107 4.04 0.86 -6.10
N LYS A 108 3.17 0.66 -5.12
CA LYS A 108 2.80 1.69 -4.14
C LYS A 108 3.95 2.02 -3.18
N SER A 109 4.75 1.02 -2.76
CA SER A 109 5.96 1.24 -1.98
C SER A 109 6.95 2.12 -2.74
N ALA A 110 7.18 1.84 -4.03
CA ALA A 110 8.08 2.61 -4.86
C ALA A 110 7.66 4.10 -4.97
N MET A 111 6.35 4.36 -5.12
CA MET A 111 5.79 5.72 -5.11
C MET A 111 6.05 6.41 -3.75
N THR A 112 5.79 5.70 -2.66
CA THR A 112 5.99 6.21 -1.29
C THR A 112 7.46 6.48 -1.00
N VAL A 113 8.39 5.61 -1.44
CA VAL A 113 9.85 5.81 -1.35
C VAL A 113 10.25 7.10 -2.04
N LYS A 114 9.80 7.31 -3.28
CA LYS A 114 10.09 8.52 -4.05
C LYS A 114 9.58 9.78 -3.34
N MET A 115 8.36 9.72 -2.80
CA MET A 115 7.75 10.81 -2.07
C MET A 115 8.50 11.13 -0.78
N LEU A 116 8.81 10.12 0.03
CA LEU A 116 9.55 10.29 1.29
C LEU A 116 10.94 10.86 1.03
N ARG A 117 11.67 10.30 0.05
CA ARG A 117 12.97 10.83 -0.35
C ARG A 117 12.89 12.31 -0.74
N SER A 118 11.95 12.69 -1.59
CA SER A 118 11.77 14.09 -2.03
C SER A 118 11.44 15.01 -0.87
N SER A 119 10.55 14.58 0.03
CA SER A 119 10.13 15.34 1.20
C SER A 119 11.29 15.56 2.18
N VAL A 120 12.08 14.51 2.45
CA VAL A 120 13.27 14.61 3.31
C VAL A 120 14.30 15.57 2.73
N LEU A 121 14.59 15.49 1.42
CA LEU A 121 15.56 16.37 0.78
C LEU A 121 15.08 17.83 0.75
N SER A 122 13.80 18.07 0.54
CA SER A 122 13.22 19.41 0.63
C SER A 122 13.37 20.01 2.02
N GLU A 123 13.02 19.24 3.05
CA GLU A 123 13.14 19.69 4.45
C GLU A 123 14.60 19.88 4.90
N MET A 124 15.56 19.10 4.39
CA MET A 124 16.97 19.27 4.70
C MET A 124 17.55 20.58 4.17
N ASN A 125 16.92 21.21 3.18
CA ASN A 125 17.32 22.49 2.63
C ASN A 125 16.64 23.69 3.31
N ALA A 126 15.74 23.46 4.26
CA ALA A 126 15.02 24.52 4.97
C ALA A 126 15.94 25.31 5.93
N ASP A 127 15.64 26.61 6.12
CA ASP A 127 16.48 27.53 6.91
C ASP A 127 16.62 27.12 8.38
N TYR A 128 15.61 26.50 8.96
CA TYR A 128 15.69 26.00 10.35
C TYR A 128 16.72 24.87 10.52
N ILE A 129 17.02 24.12 9.47
CA ILE A 129 18.07 23.10 9.47
C ILE A 129 19.46 23.73 9.40
N ARG A 130 19.63 24.84 8.67
CA ARG A 130 20.87 25.61 8.69
C ARG A 130 21.17 26.12 10.09
N THR A 131 20.13 26.60 10.80
CA THR A 131 20.26 27.00 12.20
C THR A 131 20.64 25.82 13.11
N ALA A 132 20.07 24.60 12.86
CA ALA A 132 20.46 23.41 13.62
C ALA A 132 21.93 23.04 13.42
N TYR A 133 22.45 23.15 12.18
CA TYR A 133 23.87 22.94 11.91
C TYR A 133 24.77 23.98 12.59
N SER A 134 24.38 25.26 12.57
CA SER A 134 25.12 26.33 13.27
C SER A 134 25.20 26.10 14.78
N LYS A 135 24.24 25.37 15.36
CA LYS A 135 24.23 24.92 16.77
C LYS A 135 25.03 23.63 17.01
N GLY A 136 25.77 23.11 16.02
CA GLY A 136 26.65 21.94 16.17
C GLY A 136 25.97 20.60 15.95
N ASN A 137 24.72 20.54 15.46
CA ASN A 137 24.08 19.26 15.16
C ASN A 137 24.74 18.58 13.96
N SER A 138 25.00 17.26 14.06
CA SER A 138 25.45 16.46 12.93
C SER A 138 24.30 16.25 11.92
N LYS A 139 24.63 15.90 10.65
CA LYS A 139 23.64 15.58 9.61
C LYS A 139 22.65 14.52 10.05
N SER A 140 23.13 13.47 10.73
CA SER A 140 22.27 12.39 11.22
C SER A 140 21.33 12.87 12.34
N SER A 141 21.83 13.67 13.29
CA SER A 141 21.00 14.25 14.36
C SER A 141 19.93 15.18 13.80
N ALA A 142 20.29 16.03 12.85
CA ALA A 142 19.35 16.93 12.18
C ALA A 142 18.26 16.15 11.43
N LEU A 143 18.63 15.07 10.70
CA LEU A 143 17.68 14.22 9.99
C LEU A 143 16.63 13.61 10.93
N TRP A 144 17.07 12.92 11.99
CA TRP A 144 16.16 12.18 12.86
C TRP A 144 15.34 13.08 13.80
N ARG A 145 15.92 14.18 14.26
CA ARG A 145 15.33 15.03 15.31
C ARG A 145 14.49 16.19 14.77
N HIS A 146 14.81 16.69 13.58
CA HIS A 146 14.19 17.89 13.03
C HIS A 146 13.51 17.64 11.67
N VAL A 147 14.18 16.96 10.74
CA VAL A 147 13.69 16.78 9.37
C VAL A 147 12.56 15.75 9.30
N LEU A 148 12.75 14.57 9.90
CA LEU A 148 11.84 13.43 9.71
C LEU A 148 10.41 13.77 10.10
N ARG A 149 10.20 14.47 11.21
CA ARG A 149 8.88 14.83 11.68
C ARG A 149 8.10 15.64 10.64
N ASN A 150 8.73 16.63 10.02
CA ASN A 150 8.08 17.48 9.03
C ASN A 150 7.98 16.77 7.67
N ALA A 151 9.01 16.03 7.26
CA ALA A 151 9.04 15.28 6.03
C ALA A 151 7.99 14.16 5.98
N MET A 152 7.57 13.64 7.13
CA MET A 152 6.53 12.59 7.19
C MET A 152 5.11 13.13 6.97
N ILE A 153 4.84 14.43 7.14
CA ILE A 153 3.48 14.97 6.98
C ILE A 153 2.88 14.63 5.61
N PRO A 154 3.50 14.99 4.47
CA PRO A 154 2.94 14.64 3.17
C PRO A 154 2.93 13.14 2.90
N VAL A 155 3.89 12.39 3.47
CA VAL A 155 3.94 10.92 3.31
C VAL A 155 2.78 10.23 4.03
N VAL A 156 2.45 10.65 5.25
CA VAL A 156 1.30 10.11 6.00
C VAL A 156 0.00 10.44 5.30
N THR A 157 -0.14 11.66 4.75
CA THR A 157 -1.30 12.03 3.93
C THR A 157 -1.45 11.11 2.71
N PHE A 158 -0.35 10.87 1.98
CA PHE A 158 -0.35 9.95 0.85
C PHE A 158 -0.69 8.51 1.25
N LEU A 159 -0.13 8.03 2.36
CA LEU A 159 -0.43 6.70 2.89
C LEU A 159 -1.90 6.57 3.31
N ALA A 160 -2.48 7.61 3.89
CA ALA A 160 -3.88 7.62 4.30
C ALA A 160 -4.82 7.49 3.08
N THR A 161 -4.57 8.23 1.99
CA THR A 161 -5.35 8.10 0.75
C THR A 161 -5.12 6.76 0.05
N THR A 162 -3.92 6.19 0.18
CA THR A 162 -3.59 4.88 -0.40
C THR A 162 -4.45 3.74 0.17
N ILE A 163 -4.92 3.81 1.42
CA ILE A 163 -5.79 2.78 2.01
C ILE A 163 -7.07 2.59 1.19
N ALA A 164 -7.73 3.68 0.82
CA ALA A 164 -8.94 3.62 0.00
C ALA A 164 -8.67 3.04 -1.41
N GLU A 165 -7.52 3.42 -2.00
CA GLU A 165 -7.09 2.90 -3.29
C GLU A 165 -6.75 1.40 -3.24
N LEU A 166 -6.24 0.89 -2.12
CA LEU A 166 -5.93 -0.54 -1.95
C LEU A 166 -7.20 -1.38 -1.96
N VAL A 167 -8.28 -0.91 -1.32
CA VAL A 167 -9.58 -1.60 -1.33
C VAL A 167 -10.16 -1.66 -2.75
N ALA A 168 -10.11 -0.55 -3.49
CA ALA A 168 -10.63 -0.51 -4.86
C ALA A 168 -9.70 -1.17 -5.89
N GLY A 169 -8.39 -1.12 -5.67
CA GLY A 169 -7.38 -1.56 -6.63
C GLY A 169 -6.97 -3.03 -6.54
N SER A 170 -7.46 -3.77 -5.54
CA SER A 170 -7.12 -5.19 -5.36
C SER A 170 -7.88 -6.15 -6.28
N ILE A 171 -8.93 -5.69 -6.98
CA ILE A 171 -9.86 -6.51 -7.77
C ILE A 171 -9.14 -7.46 -8.73
N VAL A 172 -8.22 -6.94 -9.54
CA VAL A 172 -7.52 -7.74 -10.56
C VAL A 172 -6.50 -8.69 -9.91
N VAL A 173 -5.87 -8.27 -8.80
CA VAL A 173 -4.93 -9.11 -8.06
C VAL A 173 -5.65 -10.28 -7.38
N GLU A 174 -6.84 -10.05 -6.83
CA GLU A 174 -7.68 -11.12 -6.30
C GLU A 174 -7.99 -12.18 -7.36
N GLN A 175 -8.26 -11.74 -8.60
CA GLN A 175 -8.49 -12.64 -9.73
C GLN A 175 -7.23 -13.46 -10.08
N VAL A 176 -6.06 -12.81 -10.18
CA VAL A 176 -4.78 -13.45 -10.53
C VAL A 176 -4.40 -14.54 -9.52
N PHE A 177 -4.60 -14.28 -8.23
CA PHE A 177 -4.26 -15.22 -7.15
C PHE A 177 -5.42 -16.11 -6.71
N THR A 178 -6.60 -15.97 -7.33
CA THR A 178 -7.82 -16.73 -6.94
C THR A 178 -8.19 -16.51 -5.46
N VAL A 179 -8.00 -15.28 -4.97
CA VAL A 179 -8.43 -14.89 -3.63
C VAL A 179 -9.96 -14.70 -3.65
N PRO A 180 -10.72 -15.38 -2.77
CA PRO A 180 -12.18 -15.29 -2.77
C PRO A 180 -12.65 -13.98 -2.10
N GLY A 181 -12.30 -12.84 -2.70
CA GLY A 181 -12.67 -11.50 -2.26
C GLY A 181 -13.83 -10.90 -3.06
N LEU A 182 -14.12 -9.61 -2.75
CA LEU A 182 -15.18 -8.84 -3.44
C LEU A 182 -14.84 -8.59 -4.92
N GLY A 183 -13.56 -8.38 -5.25
CA GLY A 183 -13.12 -8.15 -6.62
C GLY A 183 -13.27 -9.39 -7.49
N GLN A 184 -12.87 -10.55 -6.99
CA GLN A 184 -13.07 -11.82 -7.70
C GLN A 184 -14.56 -12.08 -7.95
N MET A 185 -15.40 -11.83 -6.92
CA MET A 185 -16.84 -11.99 -7.03
C MET A 185 -17.43 -11.00 -8.04
N LEU A 186 -16.97 -9.75 -8.06
CA LEU A 186 -17.42 -8.75 -9.03
C LEU A 186 -17.17 -9.20 -10.46
N VAL A 187 -15.94 -9.63 -10.78
CA VAL A 187 -15.58 -10.08 -12.14
C VAL A 187 -16.41 -11.29 -12.56
N SER A 188 -16.60 -12.28 -11.67
CA SER A 188 -17.43 -13.46 -11.98
C SER A 188 -18.91 -13.12 -12.17
N SER A 189 -19.46 -12.21 -11.34
CA SER A 189 -20.85 -11.75 -11.46
C SER A 189 -21.12 -10.94 -12.73
N ILE A 190 -20.14 -10.15 -13.19
CA ILE A 190 -20.21 -9.47 -14.49
C ILE A 190 -20.26 -10.49 -15.62
N GLY A 191 -19.39 -11.51 -15.58
CA GLY A 191 -19.39 -12.58 -16.58
C GLY A 191 -20.70 -13.38 -16.63
N ASN A 192 -21.32 -13.59 -15.48
CA ASN A 192 -22.61 -14.28 -15.34
C ASN A 192 -23.83 -13.36 -15.55
N ARG A 193 -23.64 -12.06 -15.78
CA ARG A 193 -24.69 -11.04 -15.91
C ARG A 193 -25.62 -10.95 -14.70
N ASP A 194 -25.08 -11.22 -13.51
CA ASP A 194 -25.80 -11.10 -12.24
C ASP A 194 -25.76 -9.66 -11.75
N TYR A 195 -26.61 -8.82 -12.35
CA TYR A 195 -26.67 -7.39 -12.08
C TYR A 195 -26.98 -7.04 -10.61
N PRO A 196 -27.90 -7.74 -9.91
CA PRO A 196 -28.15 -7.46 -8.49
C PRO A 196 -26.88 -7.60 -7.62
N VAL A 197 -26.09 -8.64 -7.83
CA VAL A 197 -24.83 -8.84 -7.10
C VAL A 197 -23.78 -7.80 -7.50
N VAL A 198 -23.64 -7.50 -8.79
CA VAL A 198 -22.73 -6.47 -9.29
C VAL A 198 -23.03 -5.10 -8.65
N GLN A 199 -24.30 -4.69 -8.64
CA GLN A 199 -24.72 -3.42 -8.02
C GLN A 199 -24.43 -3.40 -6.52
N ALA A 200 -24.71 -4.47 -5.80
CA ALA A 200 -24.47 -4.58 -4.38
C ALA A 200 -22.97 -4.47 -4.05
N ILE A 201 -22.08 -5.12 -4.83
CA ILE A 201 -20.63 -5.04 -4.64
C ILE A 201 -20.15 -3.62 -4.92
N ILE A 202 -20.61 -2.97 -6.00
CA ILE A 202 -20.20 -1.60 -6.33
C ILE A 202 -20.58 -0.63 -5.21
N VAL A 203 -21.81 -0.72 -4.70
CA VAL A 203 -22.27 0.12 -3.59
C VAL A 203 -21.45 -0.12 -2.33
N LEU A 204 -21.19 -1.39 -2.01
CA LEU A 204 -20.38 -1.76 -0.84
C LEU A 204 -18.94 -1.24 -0.94
N VAL A 205 -18.28 -1.45 -2.08
CA VAL A 205 -16.91 -0.97 -2.32
C VAL A 205 -16.87 0.57 -2.27
N ALA A 206 -17.84 1.25 -2.89
CA ALA A 206 -17.93 2.70 -2.84
C ALA A 206 -18.10 3.19 -1.39
N ALA A 207 -18.97 2.57 -0.60
CA ALA A 207 -19.15 2.90 0.81
C ALA A 207 -17.85 2.69 1.63
N LEU A 208 -17.14 1.59 1.39
CA LEU A 208 -15.84 1.33 2.04
C LEU A 208 -14.78 2.39 1.66
N VAL A 209 -14.70 2.76 0.39
CA VAL A 209 -13.78 3.81 -0.09
C VAL A 209 -14.10 5.16 0.55
N VAL A 210 -15.38 5.54 0.60
CA VAL A 210 -15.82 6.80 1.25
C VAL A 210 -15.47 6.77 2.75
N LEU A 211 -15.71 5.65 3.43
CA LEU A 211 -15.36 5.49 4.85
C LEU A 211 -13.84 5.60 5.06
N CYS A 212 -13.03 4.94 4.24
CA CYS A 212 -11.57 5.01 4.33
C CYS A 212 -11.07 6.45 4.09
N ASN A 213 -11.60 7.15 3.09
CA ASN A 213 -11.24 8.55 2.84
C ASN A 213 -11.64 9.46 3.99
N PHE A 214 -12.84 9.28 4.55
CA PHE A 214 -13.28 10.03 5.73
C PHE A 214 -12.34 9.82 6.94
N LEU A 215 -11.96 8.56 7.21
CA LEU A 215 -11.01 8.25 8.28
C LEU A 215 -9.63 8.86 8.00
N ALA A 216 -9.16 8.85 6.74
CA ALA A 216 -7.92 9.50 6.32
C ALA A 216 -7.97 11.01 6.56
N ASP A 217 -9.09 11.69 6.22
CA ASP A 217 -9.28 13.12 6.44
C ASP A 217 -9.30 13.48 7.94
N VAL A 218 -9.93 12.64 8.78
CA VAL A 218 -9.92 12.81 10.23
C VAL A 218 -8.48 12.67 10.77
N LEU A 219 -7.76 11.65 10.36
CA LEU A 219 -6.35 11.46 10.76
C LEU A 219 -5.48 12.64 10.34
N TYR A 220 -5.67 13.15 9.13
CA TYR A 220 -4.95 14.30 8.61
C TYR A 220 -5.19 15.55 9.48
N ARG A 221 -6.45 15.85 9.83
CA ARG A 221 -6.78 17.00 10.69
C ARG A 221 -6.19 16.89 12.10
N VAL A 222 -6.06 15.67 12.63
CA VAL A 222 -5.44 15.45 13.94
C VAL A 222 -3.92 15.65 13.87
N MET A 223 -3.27 15.26 12.76
CA MET A 223 -1.82 15.29 12.60
C MET A 223 -1.28 16.65 12.16
N ASP A 224 -2.04 17.44 11.40
CA ASP A 224 -1.61 18.77 10.94
C ASP A 224 -2.21 19.89 11.80
N PRO A 225 -1.45 20.43 12.77
CA PRO A 225 -1.93 21.53 13.62
C PRO A 225 -2.20 22.83 12.84
N ARG A 226 -1.68 22.97 11.62
CA ARG A 226 -1.84 24.16 10.79
C ARG A 226 -3.27 24.33 10.26
N LEU A 227 -4.05 23.25 10.25
CA LEU A 227 -5.45 23.24 9.83
C LEU A 227 -6.45 23.61 10.95
N LYS A 228 -6.00 23.71 12.19
CA LYS A 228 -6.85 24.09 13.35
C LYS A 228 -7.20 25.59 13.39
N GLY A 229 -6.73 26.38 12.45
CA GLY A 229 -6.90 27.83 12.42
C GLY A 229 -7.74 28.39 11.24
N ARG A 230 -8.50 27.51 10.55
CA ARG A 230 -9.47 27.94 9.54
C ARG A 230 -10.84 27.42 9.79
#